data_cd535e27aad63749ecb597c91d922e84
#
_entry.id   cd535e27aad63749ecb597c91d922e84
#
_cell.length_a   1.000
_cell.length_b   1.000
_cell.length_c   1.000
_cell.angle_alpha   90.00
_cell.angle_beta   90.00
_cell.angle_gamma   90.00
#
_symmetry.space_group_name_H-M   'P 1'
#
loop_
_entity.id
_entity.type
_entity.pdbx_description
1 polymer ?
#
loop_
_entity_poly.entity_id
_entity_poly.type
_entity_poly.pdbx_seq_one_letter_code
_entity_poly.pdbx_strand_id
1 'polypeptide(L)'
;MDGTQLDNLLKHLNPETTLFIISSKSFGTVDTLSNAKTALSWLLATAKLRAGTEESVLRRHFIGVSANCEKMTAWGIHPEHQLQLWEWVGGRFSLWSAIGLAIAIRIGMNGFKELLAGAHNMDKHFAQADFSENLPVLLGLLAVWNSTFL
;
A
#
# COMPACT_ATOMS: atom_id res chain seq x y z
N MET A 1 7.11 13.70 11.65
CA MET A 1 7.30 13.20 10.26
C MET A 1 8.63 13.69 9.77
N ASP A 2 9.52 12.78 9.37
CA ASP A 2 10.84 13.17 8.83
C ASP A 2 10.75 13.25 7.29
N GLY A 3 10.76 14.46 6.75
CA GLY A 3 10.74 14.69 5.30
C GLY A 3 12.07 14.41 4.59
N THR A 4 13.15 14.23 5.34
CA THR A 4 14.52 14.07 4.81
C THR A 4 14.62 12.83 3.92
N GLN A 5 13.99 11.74 4.31
CA GLN A 5 14.03 10.48 3.55
C GLN A 5 13.32 10.62 2.20
N LEU A 6 12.14 11.25 2.17
CA LEU A 6 11.41 11.50 0.94
C LEU A 6 12.17 12.48 0.02
N ASP A 7 12.70 13.57 0.56
CA ASP A 7 13.47 14.55 -0.19
C ASP A 7 14.71 13.92 -0.85
N ASN A 8 15.45 13.10 -0.10
CA ASN A 8 16.58 12.38 -0.63
C ASN A 8 16.19 11.41 -1.75
N LEU A 9 15.07 10.71 -1.60
CA LEU A 9 14.56 9.80 -2.64
C LEU A 9 14.22 10.59 -3.93
N LEU A 10 13.45 11.67 -3.80
CA LEU A 10 12.98 12.48 -4.93
C LEU A 10 14.13 13.09 -5.76
N LYS A 11 15.28 13.42 -5.13
CA LYS A 11 16.47 13.94 -5.83
C LYS A 11 17.08 12.97 -6.84
N HIS A 12 16.84 11.67 -6.66
CA HIS A 12 17.39 10.61 -7.53
C HIS A 12 16.38 10.06 -8.54
N LEU A 13 15.14 10.53 -8.52
CA LEU A 13 14.09 10.06 -9.43
C LEU A 13 13.98 10.97 -10.67
N ASN A 14 13.60 10.34 -11.79
CA ASN A 14 13.21 11.08 -12.99
C ASN A 14 11.70 11.35 -12.95
N PRO A 15 11.27 12.62 -12.87
CA PRO A 15 9.84 12.97 -12.77
C PRO A 15 9.00 12.41 -13.92
N GLU A 16 9.54 12.33 -15.13
CA GLU A 16 8.79 11.88 -16.33
C GLU A 16 8.46 10.39 -16.30
N THR A 17 9.22 9.59 -15.54
CA THR A 17 9.09 8.14 -15.50
C THR A 17 8.72 7.60 -14.10
N THR A 18 8.39 8.51 -13.17
CA THR A 18 8.04 8.13 -11.81
C THR A 18 6.54 7.99 -11.63
N LEU A 19 6.10 6.87 -11.06
CA LEU A 19 4.74 6.60 -10.65
C LEU A 19 4.65 6.51 -9.13
N PHE A 20 3.69 7.19 -8.54
CA PHE A 20 3.40 7.15 -7.11
C PHE A 20 2.16 6.32 -6.82
N ILE A 21 2.26 5.41 -5.87
CA ILE A 21 1.13 4.60 -5.38
C ILE A 21 0.81 5.07 -3.97
N ILE A 22 -0.37 5.70 -3.79
CA ILE A 22 -0.87 6.16 -2.50
C ILE A 22 -1.71 5.03 -1.90
N SER A 23 -1.18 4.37 -0.88
CA SER A 23 -1.84 3.25 -0.21
C SER A 23 -2.26 3.63 1.20
N SER A 24 -3.58 3.74 1.43
CA SER A 24 -4.14 4.02 2.77
C SER A 24 -5.56 3.50 2.86
N LYS A 25 -5.86 2.62 3.82
CA LYS A 25 -7.21 2.05 3.95
C LYS A 25 -8.30 3.12 4.05
N SER A 26 -8.12 4.11 4.88
CA SER A 26 -9.09 5.21 5.11
C SER A 26 -8.94 6.38 4.15
N PHE A 27 -7.85 6.42 3.38
CA PHE A 27 -7.39 7.59 2.61
C PHE A 27 -7.46 8.91 3.41
N GLY A 28 -7.04 8.81 4.69
CA GLY A 28 -7.07 9.92 5.64
C GLY A 28 -5.85 9.95 6.56
N THR A 29 -4.87 9.06 6.36
CA THR A 29 -3.65 9.04 7.15
C THR A 29 -2.80 10.27 6.82
N VAL A 30 -2.62 11.13 7.81
CA VAL A 30 -1.97 12.45 7.67
C VAL A 30 -0.58 12.32 7.04
N ASP A 31 0.24 11.39 7.53
CA ASP A 31 1.59 11.16 7.02
C ASP A 31 1.60 10.75 5.54
N THR A 32 0.72 9.81 5.17
CA THR A 32 0.60 9.33 3.79
C THR A 32 0.21 10.47 2.84
N LEU A 33 -0.81 11.23 3.20
CA LEU A 33 -1.31 12.32 2.35
C LEU A 33 -0.34 13.51 2.29
N SER A 34 0.38 13.79 3.37
CA SER A 34 1.43 14.82 3.37
C SER A 34 2.58 14.45 2.43
N ASN A 35 3.05 13.20 2.48
CA ASN A 35 4.07 12.71 1.57
C ASN A 35 3.59 12.73 0.11
N ALA A 36 2.33 12.35 -0.14
CA ALA A 36 1.73 12.40 -1.46
C ALA A 36 1.67 13.84 -2.02
N LYS A 37 1.31 14.83 -1.18
CA LYS A 37 1.32 16.25 -1.55
C LYS A 37 2.72 16.74 -1.86
N THR A 38 3.73 16.33 -1.09
CA THR A 38 5.14 16.66 -1.36
C THR A 38 5.58 16.09 -2.71
N ALA A 39 5.23 14.83 -3.01
CA ALA A 39 5.53 14.22 -4.30
C ALA A 39 4.84 14.94 -5.47
N LEU A 40 3.57 15.33 -5.31
CA LEU A 40 2.84 16.11 -6.30
C LEU A 40 3.49 17.47 -6.54
N SER A 41 3.84 18.18 -5.48
CA SER A 41 4.53 19.48 -5.58
C SER A 41 5.88 19.36 -6.29
N TRP A 42 6.62 18.29 -6.04
CA TRP A 42 7.88 17.99 -6.72
C TRP A 42 7.67 17.76 -8.22
N LEU A 43 6.65 16.98 -8.62
CA LEU A 43 6.31 16.79 -10.04
C LEU A 43 5.95 18.10 -10.71
N LEU A 44 5.06 18.90 -10.11
CA LEU A 44 4.61 20.19 -10.63
C LEU A 44 5.75 21.23 -10.73
N ALA A 45 6.78 21.12 -9.88
CA ALA A 45 7.94 21.98 -9.94
C ALA A 45 8.85 21.70 -11.14
N THR A 46 8.75 20.54 -11.76
CA THR A 46 9.58 20.17 -12.91
C THR A 46 9.18 20.96 -14.16
N ALA A 47 10.12 21.58 -14.83
CA ALA A 47 9.88 22.52 -15.96
C ALA A 47 9.05 21.89 -17.10
N LYS A 48 9.26 20.62 -17.40
CA LYS A 48 8.53 19.91 -18.46
C LYS A 48 7.08 19.59 -18.09
N LEU A 49 6.79 19.38 -16.79
CA LEU A 49 5.46 19.09 -16.30
C LEU A 49 4.65 20.35 -15.97
N ARG A 50 5.31 21.51 -15.83
CA ARG A 50 4.65 22.81 -15.64
C ARG A 50 3.72 23.22 -16.79
N ALA A 51 3.94 22.70 -17.98
CA ALA A 51 3.05 22.95 -19.13
C ALA A 51 1.74 22.15 -19.07
N GLY A 52 1.65 21.13 -18.17
CA GLY A 52 0.45 20.36 -17.90
C GLY A 52 -0.38 20.91 -16.74
N THR A 53 -1.67 20.60 -16.75
CA THR A 53 -2.54 20.86 -15.59
C THR A 53 -2.21 19.89 -14.45
N GLU A 54 -2.51 20.27 -13.21
CA GLU A 54 -2.40 19.39 -12.05
C GLU A 54 -3.17 18.06 -12.28
N GLU A 55 -4.36 18.13 -12.87
CA GLU A 55 -5.15 16.97 -13.25
C GLU A 55 -4.39 16.03 -14.20
N SER A 56 -3.69 16.57 -15.20
CA SER A 56 -2.92 15.77 -16.14
C SER A 56 -1.73 15.08 -15.47
N VAL A 57 -1.11 15.71 -14.49
CA VAL A 57 -0.02 15.14 -13.68
C VAL A 57 -0.56 14.02 -12.77
N LEU A 58 -1.66 14.28 -12.07
CA LEU A 58 -2.33 13.28 -11.24
C LEU A 58 -2.71 12.04 -12.04
N ARG A 59 -3.29 12.22 -13.21
CA ARG A 59 -3.69 11.11 -14.07
C ARG A 59 -2.53 10.29 -14.61
N ARG A 60 -1.36 10.86 -14.80
CA ARG A 60 -0.19 10.13 -15.34
C ARG A 60 0.69 9.48 -14.28
N HIS A 61 0.73 10.07 -13.09
CA HIS A 61 1.75 9.77 -12.09
C HIS A 61 1.21 9.21 -10.78
N PHE A 62 -0.13 9.10 -10.62
CA PHE A 62 -0.70 8.65 -9.35
C PHE A 62 -1.70 7.51 -9.51
N ILE A 63 -1.56 6.50 -8.64
CA ILE A 63 -2.54 5.44 -8.40
C ILE A 63 -2.93 5.50 -6.93
N GLY A 64 -4.22 5.40 -6.64
CA GLY A 64 -4.75 5.31 -5.28
C GLY A 64 -5.17 3.88 -4.93
N VAL A 65 -4.86 3.43 -3.72
CA VAL A 65 -5.33 2.16 -3.16
C VAL A 65 -6.00 2.44 -1.82
N SER A 66 -7.31 2.28 -1.75
CA SER A 66 -8.10 2.61 -0.55
C SER A 66 -9.44 1.89 -0.50
N ALA A 67 -10.01 1.77 0.70
CA ALA A 67 -11.42 1.43 0.87
C ALA A 67 -12.35 2.63 0.62
N ASN A 68 -11.81 3.86 0.60
CA ASN A 68 -12.59 5.08 0.45
C ASN A 68 -12.35 5.73 -0.92
N CYS A 69 -13.15 5.31 -1.92
CA CYS A 69 -13.08 5.83 -3.29
C CYS A 69 -13.44 7.32 -3.36
N GLU A 70 -14.38 7.79 -2.53
CA GLU A 70 -14.80 9.20 -2.51
C GLU A 70 -13.64 10.12 -2.12
N LYS A 71 -12.86 9.74 -1.09
CA LYS A 71 -11.68 10.51 -0.68
C LYS A 71 -10.57 10.45 -1.70
N MET A 72 -10.37 9.32 -2.40
CA MET A 72 -9.43 9.23 -3.51
C MET A 72 -9.81 10.22 -4.62
N THR A 73 -11.09 10.24 -5.01
CA THR A 73 -11.61 11.17 -6.02
C THR A 73 -11.47 12.63 -5.56
N ALA A 74 -11.83 12.94 -4.32
CA ALA A 74 -11.70 14.28 -3.75
C ALA A 74 -10.24 14.77 -3.69
N TRP A 75 -9.28 13.85 -3.54
CA TRP A 75 -7.86 14.17 -3.58
C TRP A 75 -7.34 14.41 -5.02
N GLY A 76 -8.08 13.96 -6.05
CA GLY A 76 -7.74 14.11 -7.46
C GLY A 76 -7.30 12.82 -8.16
N ILE A 77 -7.38 11.66 -7.51
CA ILE A 77 -7.11 10.38 -8.17
C ILE A 77 -8.26 10.05 -9.14
N HIS A 78 -7.91 9.90 -10.43
CA HIS A 78 -8.89 9.54 -11.44
C HIS A 78 -9.51 8.16 -11.15
N PRO A 79 -10.84 7.95 -11.34
CA PRO A 79 -11.50 6.67 -11.03
C PRO A 79 -10.84 5.45 -11.66
N GLU A 80 -10.32 5.56 -12.90
CA GLU A 80 -9.60 4.47 -13.57
C GLU A 80 -8.26 4.09 -12.90
N HIS A 81 -7.74 4.96 -12.03
CA HIS A 81 -6.49 4.76 -11.29
C HIS A 81 -6.74 4.46 -9.80
N GLN A 82 -7.97 4.14 -9.45
CA GLN A 82 -8.34 3.76 -8.10
C GLN A 82 -8.45 2.23 -8.01
N LEU A 83 -7.67 1.65 -7.10
CA LEU A 83 -7.78 0.25 -6.73
C LEU A 83 -8.51 0.14 -5.39
N GLN A 84 -9.70 -0.43 -5.44
CA GLN A 84 -10.52 -0.57 -4.25
C GLN A 84 -9.96 -1.60 -3.29
N LEU A 85 -9.85 -1.22 -2.04
CA LEU A 85 -9.60 -2.09 -0.91
C LEU A 85 -10.93 -2.33 -0.17
N TRP A 86 -11.22 -3.58 0.15
CA TRP A 86 -12.47 -3.92 0.82
C TRP A 86 -12.41 -3.66 2.34
N GLU A 87 -13.54 -3.29 2.94
CA GLU A 87 -13.63 -2.95 4.36
C GLU A 87 -13.22 -4.10 5.30
N TRP A 88 -13.48 -5.33 4.90
CA TRP A 88 -13.09 -6.53 5.64
C TRP A 88 -11.58 -6.83 5.61
N VAL A 89 -10.81 -6.16 4.76
CA VAL A 89 -9.36 -6.30 4.73
C VAL A 89 -8.74 -5.51 5.88
N GLY A 90 -8.03 -6.18 6.78
CA GLY A 90 -7.30 -5.54 7.87
C GLY A 90 -6.13 -4.69 7.33
N GLY A 91 -5.96 -3.45 7.83
CA GLY A 91 -4.92 -2.55 7.33
C GLY A 91 -3.50 -3.14 7.42
N ARG A 92 -3.14 -3.74 8.57
CA ARG A 92 -1.82 -4.37 8.79
C ARG A 92 -1.66 -5.73 8.10
N PHE A 93 -2.75 -6.37 7.72
CA PHE A 93 -2.80 -7.68 7.07
C PHE A 93 -3.30 -7.58 5.64
N SER A 94 -2.95 -6.50 4.93
CA SER A 94 -3.51 -6.15 3.63
C SER A 94 -2.61 -6.47 2.44
N LEU A 95 -1.43 -7.03 2.68
CA LEU A 95 -0.44 -7.38 1.65
C LEU A 95 -1.03 -8.22 0.50
N TRP A 96 -1.97 -9.09 0.84
CA TRP A 96 -2.66 -10.01 -0.06
C TRP A 96 -3.69 -9.33 -0.98
N SER A 97 -4.00 -8.07 -0.73
CA SER A 97 -4.98 -7.26 -1.46
C SER A 97 -4.30 -6.30 -2.47
N ALA A 98 -5.05 -5.33 -2.98
CA ALA A 98 -4.53 -4.27 -3.85
C ALA A 98 -3.37 -3.47 -3.23
N ILE A 99 -3.19 -3.48 -1.91
CA ILE A 99 -2.03 -2.90 -1.22
C ILE A 99 -0.71 -3.55 -1.70
N GLY A 100 -0.73 -4.82 -2.09
CA GLY A 100 0.42 -5.53 -2.65
C GLY A 100 0.84 -5.09 -4.06
N LEU A 101 0.17 -4.12 -4.69
CA LEU A 101 0.48 -3.68 -6.05
C LEU A 101 1.97 -3.36 -6.25
N ALA A 102 2.58 -2.60 -5.34
CA ALA A 102 3.99 -2.23 -5.44
C ALA A 102 4.91 -3.47 -5.42
N ILE A 103 4.56 -4.48 -4.63
CA ILE A 103 5.28 -5.75 -4.58
C ILE A 103 5.09 -6.52 -5.89
N ALA A 104 3.85 -6.61 -6.38
CA ALA A 104 3.55 -7.28 -7.64
C ALA A 104 4.30 -6.63 -8.82
N ILE A 105 4.43 -5.30 -8.84
CA ILE A 105 5.25 -4.60 -9.82
C ILE A 105 6.73 -4.96 -9.68
N ARG A 106 7.25 -5.05 -8.46
CA ARG A 106 8.69 -5.29 -8.19
C ARG A 106 9.14 -6.71 -8.50
N ILE A 107 8.35 -7.71 -8.12
CA ILE A 107 8.71 -9.15 -8.25
C ILE A 107 8.02 -9.85 -9.40
N GLY A 108 7.13 -9.15 -10.10
CA GLY A 108 6.27 -9.70 -11.16
C GLY A 108 5.06 -10.48 -10.60
N MET A 109 4.06 -10.67 -11.44
CA MET A 109 2.80 -11.32 -11.04
C MET A 109 3.00 -12.79 -10.66
N ASN A 110 3.96 -13.49 -11.27
CA ASN A 110 4.26 -14.89 -10.90
C ASN A 110 4.81 -14.97 -9.48
N GLY A 111 5.81 -14.16 -9.14
CA GLY A 111 6.33 -14.09 -7.78
C GLY A 111 5.27 -13.65 -6.75
N PHE A 112 4.38 -12.73 -7.13
CA PHE A 112 3.27 -12.34 -6.27
C PHE A 112 2.27 -13.48 -6.03
N LYS A 113 1.98 -14.29 -7.06
CA LYS A 113 1.15 -15.50 -6.90
C LYS A 113 1.79 -16.54 -5.98
N GLU A 114 3.11 -16.71 -6.05
CA GLU A 114 3.84 -17.60 -5.12
C GLU A 114 3.76 -17.10 -3.68
N LEU A 115 3.84 -15.79 -3.46
CA LEU A 115 3.63 -15.17 -2.16
C LEU A 115 2.21 -15.47 -1.62
N LEU A 116 1.18 -15.31 -2.47
CA LEU A 116 -0.21 -15.65 -2.12
C LEU A 116 -0.38 -17.15 -1.82
N ALA A 117 0.29 -18.02 -2.58
CA ALA A 117 0.26 -19.47 -2.35
C ALA A 117 0.87 -19.83 -0.99
N GLY A 118 1.94 -19.16 -0.58
CA GLY A 118 2.53 -19.32 0.76
C GLY A 118 1.53 -18.97 1.88
N ALA A 119 0.82 -17.85 1.74
CA ALA A 119 -0.23 -17.46 2.69
C ALA A 119 -1.36 -18.49 2.74
N HIS A 120 -1.81 -18.94 1.57
CA HIS A 120 -2.86 -19.97 1.46
C HIS A 120 -2.44 -21.30 2.11
N ASN A 121 -1.17 -21.69 2.01
CA ASN A 121 -0.67 -22.87 2.71
C ASN A 121 -0.74 -22.72 4.22
N MET A 122 -0.49 -21.52 4.75
CA MET A 122 -0.66 -21.24 6.18
C MET A 122 -2.13 -21.27 6.60
N ASP A 123 -3.06 -20.77 5.77
CA ASP A 123 -4.50 -20.88 6.02
C ASP A 123 -4.95 -22.34 6.11
N LYS A 124 -4.45 -23.19 5.20
CA LYS A 124 -4.70 -24.64 5.26
C LYS A 124 -4.12 -25.29 6.52
N HIS A 125 -2.89 -24.94 6.88
CA HIS A 125 -2.26 -25.42 8.09
C HIS A 125 -3.08 -25.04 9.33
N PHE A 126 -3.53 -23.78 9.42
CA PHE A 126 -4.38 -23.32 10.51
C PHE A 126 -5.69 -24.11 10.60
N ALA A 127 -6.33 -24.39 9.46
CA ALA A 127 -7.63 -25.07 9.41
C ALA A 127 -7.54 -26.59 9.67
N GLN A 128 -6.39 -27.23 9.42
CA GLN A 128 -6.30 -28.70 9.32
C GLN A 128 -5.30 -29.33 10.29
N ALA A 129 -4.31 -28.59 10.80
CA ALA A 129 -3.31 -29.13 11.70
C ALA A 129 -3.89 -29.39 13.11
N ASP A 130 -3.42 -30.44 13.74
CA ASP A 130 -3.72 -30.74 15.14
C ASP A 130 -3.25 -29.60 16.05
N PHE A 131 -3.93 -29.35 17.16
CA PHE A 131 -3.63 -28.23 18.07
C PHE A 131 -2.16 -28.21 18.55
N SER A 132 -1.57 -29.38 18.77
CA SER A 132 -0.18 -29.52 19.22
C SER A 132 0.86 -29.12 18.17
N GLU A 133 0.46 -29.07 16.90
CA GLU A 133 1.33 -28.75 15.77
C GLU A 133 0.91 -27.47 15.04
N ASN A 134 -0.25 -26.92 15.39
CA ASN A 134 -0.84 -25.75 14.73
C ASN A 134 -0.13 -24.47 15.14
N LEU A 135 0.79 -24.00 14.29
CA LEU A 135 1.63 -22.83 14.59
C LEU A 135 0.84 -21.57 14.96
N PRO A 136 -0.21 -21.14 14.23
CA PRO A 136 -1.01 -19.98 14.63
C PRO A 136 -1.70 -20.14 15.99
N VAL A 137 -2.20 -21.35 16.30
CA VAL A 137 -2.83 -21.63 17.59
C VAL A 137 -1.79 -21.56 18.71
N LEU A 138 -0.64 -22.19 18.54
CA LEU A 138 0.45 -22.15 19.53
C LEU A 138 0.94 -20.73 19.79
N LEU A 139 1.11 -19.91 18.73
CA LEU A 139 1.48 -18.51 18.88
C LEU A 139 0.41 -17.70 19.63
N GLY A 140 -0.87 -17.94 19.35
CA GLY A 140 -1.99 -17.31 20.05
C GLY A 140 -2.01 -17.68 21.54
N LEU A 141 -1.83 -18.95 21.86
CA LEU A 141 -1.75 -19.43 23.26
C LEU A 141 -0.55 -18.83 24.01
N LEU A 142 0.62 -18.76 23.35
CA LEU A 142 1.81 -18.11 23.93
C LEU A 142 1.59 -16.61 24.15
N ALA A 143 0.90 -15.92 23.25
CA ALA A 143 0.57 -14.51 23.43
C ALA A 143 -0.33 -14.30 24.64
N VAL A 144 -1.37 -15.12 24.81
CA VAL A 144 -2.24 -15.10 26.00
C VAL A 144 -1.46 -15.41 27.28
N TRP A 145 -0.63 -16.46 27.24
CA TRP A 145 0.22 -16.83 28.38
C TRP A 145 1.10 -15.67 28.83
N ASN A 146 1.84 -15.08 27.91
CA ASN A 146 2.77 -13.98 28.21
C ASN A 146 2.06 -12.71 28.71
N SER A 147 0.85 -12.44 28.23
CA SER A 147 0.10 -11.25 28.66
C SER A 147 -0.64 -11.43 29.99
N THR A 148 -0.86 -12.68 30.41
CA THR A 148 -1.67 -12.99 31.61
C THR A 148 -0.81 -13.41 32.79
N PHE A 149 0.30 -14.10 32.54
CA PHE A 149 1.09 -14.76 33.60
C PHE A 149 2.52 -14.25 33.74
N LEU A 150 3.01 -13.38 32.83
CA LEU A 150 4.31 -12.73 32.88
C LEU A 150 4.18 -11.22 32.89
#